data_a786449f017ef9e76bbc87b79ad67f30
#
_entry.id   a786449f017ef9e76bbc87b79ad67f30
#
_cell.length_a   1.000
_cell.length_b   1.000
_cell.length_c   1.000
_cell.angle_alpha   90.00
_cell.angle_beta   90.00
_cell.angle_gamma   90.00
#
_symmetry.space_group_name_H-M   'P 1'
#
loop_
_entity.id
_entity.type
_entity.pdbx_description
1 polymer ?
#
loop_
_entity_poly.entity_id
_entity_poly.type
_entity_poly.pdbx_seq_one_letter_code
_entity_poly.pdbx_strand_id
1 'polypeptide(L)'
;MFTAGAARLLIADDDPDLLAAYVLFFCVYGFDIRTAANGADALAEYCAWHPAAVLLDIEMPRLDGRAVAREIRLVRATPAPLLVAVTGLTGPSEWAESMRAGFDHHFVKPVRMPVVLAAIALWIATW
;
A
#
# COMPACT_ATOMS: atom_id res chain seq x y z
N MET A 1 26.04 -0.18 2.61
CA MET A 1 24.96 0.20 3.56
C MET A 1 24.14 1.33 2.97
N PHE A 2 22.87 1.16 2.87
CA PHE A 2 21.96 2.17 2.39
C PHE A 2 21.81 3.29 3.43
N THR A 3 22.02 4.53 3.03
CA THR A 3 21.99 5.67 3.94
C THR A 3 21.18 6.86 3.44
N ALA A 4 20.72 6.82 2.22
CA ALA A 4 19.89 7.88 1.68
C ALA A 4 18.51 7.79 2.33
N GLY A 5 18.02 8.65 3.03
CA GLY A 5 16.73 8.70 3.71
C GLY A 5 15.90 7.41 3.74
N ALA A 6 14.97 7.32 4.61
CA ALA A 6 14.12 6.15 4.73
C ALA A 6 13.21 6.01 3.50
N ALA A 7 12.93 4.78 3.09
CA ALA A 7 11.96 4.52 2.03
C ALA A 7 10.56 4.95 2.48
N ARG A 8 9.83 5.59 1.60
CA ARG A 8 8.51 6.13 1.89
C ARG A 8 7.43 5.07 1.66
N LEU A 9 6.62 4.84 2.70
CA LEU A 9 5.52 3.89 2.68
C LEU A 9 4.22 4.60 3.07
N LEU A 10 3.24 4.58 2.18
CA LEU A 10 1.89 5.07 2.48
C LEU A 10 1.02 3.89 2.87
N ILE A 11 0.32 3.98 3.99
CA ILE A 11 -0.57 2.94 4.49
C ILE A 11 -1.98 3.51 4.62
N ALA A 12 -2.96 2.87 3.99
CA ALA A 12 -4.34 3.30 4.04
C ALA A 12 -5.26 2.17 4.47
N ASP A 13 -6.02 2.41 5.54
CA ASP A 13 -7.01 1.50 6.09
C ASP A 13 -8.00 2.33 6.91
N ASP A 14 -9.28 2.02 6.84
CA ASP A 14 -10.28 2.76 7.60
C ASP A 14 -10.44 2.26 9.04
N ASP A 15 -9.81 1.14 9.39
CA ASP A 15 -9.76 0.64 10.76
C ASP A 15 -8.58 1.30 11.50
N PRO A 16 -8.82 2.20 12.46
CA PRO A 16 -7.75 2.94 13.12
C PRO A 16 -6.82 2.05 13.95
N ASP A 17 -7.33 0.96 14.51
CA ASP A 17 -6.52 0.04 15.30
C ASP A 17 -5.56 -0.75 14.41
N LEU A 18 -6.06 -1.21 13.27
CA LEU A 18 -5.24 -1.94 12.31
C LEU A 18 -4.19 -1.02 11.69
N LEU A 19 -4.58 0.22 11.36
CA LEU A 19 -3.66 1.21 10.84
C LEU A 19 -2.53 1.49 11.82
N ALA A 20 -2.85 1.67 13.09
CA ALA A 20 -1.84 1.87 14.14
C ALA A 20 -0.90 0.69 14.27
N ALA A 21 -1.41 -0.54 14.17
CA ALA A 21 -0.60 -1.75 14.22
C ALA A 21 0.38 -1.83 13.05
N TYR A 22 -0.06 -1.49 11.85
CA TYR A 22 0.80 -1.47 10.67
C TYR A 22 1.92 -0.42 10.82
N VAL A 23 1.58 0.77 11.28
CA VAL A 23 2.55 1.84 11.50
C VAL A 23 3.61 1.40 12.48
N LEU A 24 3.19 0.82 13.60
CA LEU A 24 4.11 0.36 14.62
C LEU A 24 5.07 -0.71 14.09
N PHE A 25 4.55 -1.66 13.32
CA PHE A 25 5.36 -2.71 12.73
C PHE A 25 6.41 -2.15 11.76
N PHE A 26 5.98 -1.36 10.78
CA PHE A 26 6.88 -0.87 9.73
C PHE A 26 7.85 0.20 10.22
N CYS A 27 7.45 0.97 11.24
CA CYS A 27 8.32 1.96 11.85
C CYS A 27 9.61 1.34 12.38
N VAL A 28 9.52 0.15 12.95
CA VAL A 28 10.68 -0.59 13.48
C VAL A 28 11.72 -0.87 12.39
N TYR A 29 11.29 -1.03 11.16
CA TYR A 29 12.18 -1.34 10.03
C TYR A 29 12.69 -0.10 9.30
N GLY A 30 12.44 1.08 9.85
CA GLY A 30 13.05 2.32 9.36
C GLY A 30 12.32 2.99 8.20
N PHE A 31 11.08 2.59 7.89
CA PHE A 31 10.30 3.26 6.87
C PHE A 31 9.87 4.65 7.33
N ASP A 32 9.83 5.59 6.39
CA ASP A 32 9.16 6.86 6.56
C ASP A 32 7.69 6.65 6.16
N ILE A 33 6.75 6.87 7.08
CA ILE A 33 5.38 6.42 6.92
C ILE A 33 4.41 7.60 6.96
N ARG A 34 3.47 7.61 6.01
CA ARG A 34 2.26 8.42 6.08
C ARG A 34 1.05 7.50 6.03
N THR A 35 -0.07 7.97 6.56
CA THR A 35 -1.30 7.19 6.67
C THR A 35 -2.49 7.94 6.09
N ALA A 36 -3.51 7.17 5.70
CA ALA A 36 -4.79 7.70 5.29
C ALA A 36 -5.90 6.76 5.78
N ALA A 37 -7.05 7.32 6.13
CA ALA A 37 -8.17 6.56 6.68
C ALA A 37 -9.27 6.29 5.64
N ASN A 38 -9.11 6.78 4.43
CA ASN A 38 -10.04 6.56 3.32
C ASN A 38 -9.32 6.70 1.98
N GLY A 39 -9.97 6.28 0.90
CA GLY A 39 -9.35 6.26 -0.42
C GLY A 39 -9.05 7.64 -1.00
N ALA A 40 -9.91 8.64 -0.75
CA ALA A 40 -9.68 9.98 -1.25
C ALA A 40 -8.43 10.61 -0.63
N ASP A 41 -8.27 10.44 0.68
CA ASP A 41 -7.08 10.94 1.38
C ASP A 41 -5.84 10.15 0.98
N ALA A 42 -5.97 8.85 0.74
CA ALA A 42 -4.85 8.03 0.25
C ALA A 42 -4.34 8.53 -1.10
N LEU A 43 -5.24 8.82 -2.02
CA LEU A 43 -4.84 9.34 -3.33
C LEU A 43 -4.18 10.71 -3.21
N ALA A 44 -4.74 11.60 -2.39
CA ALA A 44 -4.15 12.92 -2.15
C ALA A 44 -2.75 12.82 -1.55
N GLU A 45 -2.55 11.94 -0.58
CA GLU A 45 -1.24 11.72 0.03
C GLU A 45 -0.25 11.14 -0.98
N TYR A 46 -0.68 10.21 -1.81
CA TYR A 46 0.17 9.67 -2.85
C TYR A 46 0.68 10.77 -3.78
N CYS A 47 -0.23 11.60 -4.27
CA CYS A 47 0.11 12.67 -5.22
C CYS A 47 1.04 13.72 -4.61
N ALA A 48 0.88 14.01 -3.31
CA ALA A 48 1.69 15.00 -2.62
C ALA A 48 3.09 14.48 -2.24
N TRP A 49 3.23 13.18 -2.02
CA TRP A 49 4.42 12.63 -1.37
C TRP A 49 5.21 11.65 -2.24
N HIS A 50 4.60 11.02 -3.21
CA HIS A 50 5.21 10.03 -4.10
C HIS A 50 5.95 8.91 -3.35
N PRO A 51 5.23 8.09 -2.56
CA PRO A 51 5.86 6.99 -1.84
C PRO A 51 6.36 5.89 -2.79
N ALA A 52 7.35 5.14 -2.33
CA ALA A 52 7.88 4.00 -3.07
C ALA A 52 6.92 2.80 -3.07
N ALA A 53 6.14 2.67 -2.00
CA ALA A 53 5.16 1.59 -1.85
C ALA A 53 3.91 2.11 -1.17
N VAL A 54 2.77 1.51 -1.52
CA VAL A 54 1.46 1.86 -0.95
C VAL A 54 0.79 0.56 -0.51
N LEU A 55 0.43 0.51 0.76
CA LEU A 55 -0.34 -0.58 1.36
C LEU A 55 -1.78 -0.12 1.53
N LEU A 56 -2.71 -0.74 0.81
CA LEU A 56 -4.09 -0.30 0.75
C LEU A 56 -5.06 -1.40 1.14
N ASP A 57 -6.00 -1.08 2.03
CA ASP A 57 -7.23 -1.86 2.10
C ASP A 57 -8.10 -1.52 0.89
N ILE A 58 -8.80 -2.52 0.35
CA ILE A 58 -9.71 -2.30 -0.77
C ILE A 58 -11.02 -1.69 -0.28
N GLU A 59 -11.57 -2.21 0.81
CA GLU A 59 -12.86 -1.79 1.34
C GLU A 59 -12.72 -0.55 2.22
N MET A 60 -12.70 0.62 1.60
CA MET A 60 -12.61 1.90 2.30
C MET A 60 -13.70 2.86 1.84
N PRO A 61 -14.16 3.76 2.71
CA PRO A 61 -15.12 4.79 2.32
C PRO A 61 -14.50 5.83 1.41
N ARG A 62 -15.35 6.59 0.73
CA ARG A 62 -15.05 7.74 -0.13
C ARG A 62 -14.36 7.40 -1.44
N LEU A 63 -13.57 6.36 -1.49
CA LEU A 63 -12.95 5.84 -2.70
C LEU A 63 -12.33 4.51 -2.31
N ASP A 64 -12.73 3.40 -2.93
CA ASP A 64 -12.17 2.10 -2.55
C ASP A 64 -10.73 1.94 -3.06
N GLY A 65 -10.01 0.96 -2.50
CA GLY A 65 -8.61 0.76 -2.79
C GLY A 65 -8.30 0.44 -4.25
N ARG A 66 -9.20 -0.24 -4.95
CA ARG A 66 -9.02 -0.51 -6.39
C ARG A 66 -9.12 0.76 -7.22
N ALA A 67 -10.06 1.64 -6.88
CA ALA A 67 -10.17 2.93 -7.54
C ALA A 67 -8.92 3.78 -7.30
N VAL A 68 -8.38 3.77 -6.07
CA VAL A 68 -7.12 4.44 -5.76
C VAL A 68 -5.98 3.86 -6.61
N ALA A 69 -5.87 2.54 -6.70
CA ALA A 69 -4.83 1.90 -7.50
C ALA A 69 -4.90 2.30 -8.97
N ARG A 70 -6.10 2.29 -9.54
CA ARG A 70 -6.30 2.72 -10.93
C ARG A 70 -5.85 4.16 -11.16
N GLU A 71 -6.19 5.07 -10.24
CA GLU A 71 -5.80 6.48 -10.35
C GLU A 71 -4.28 6.65 -10.19
N ILE A 72 -3.67 5.93 -9.29
CA ILE A 72 -2.21 5.95 -9.13
C ILE A 72 -1.52 5.51 -10.43
N ARG A 73 -2.01 4.44 -11.07
CA ARG A 73 -1.41 3.94 -12.31
C ARG A 73 -1.57 4.92 -13.47
N LEU A 74 -2.63 5.71 -13.48
CA LEU A 74 -2.81 6.74 -14.50
C LEU A 74 -1.76 7.84 -14.43
N VAL A 75 -1.18 8.09 -13.26
CA VAL A 75 -0.10 9.07 -13.10
C VAL A 75 1.16 8.67 -13.86
N ARG A 76 1.39 7.37 -14.04
CA ARG A 76 2.55 6.82 -14.76
C ARG A 76 3.90 7.31 -14.22
N ALA A 77 4.02 7.33 -12.89
CA ALA A 77 5.25 7.74 -12.23
C ALA A 77 6.41 6.80 -12.59
N THR A 78 7.61 7.37 -12.68
CA THR A 78 8.84 6.61 -12.93
C THR A 78 9.86 6.99 -11.86
N PRO A 79 10.32 6.04 -11.04
CA PRO A 79 9.90 4.63 -11.01
C PRO A 79 8.45 4.49 -10.48
N ALA A 80 7.77 3.42 -10.92
CA ALA A 80 6.41 3.15 -10.49
C ALA A 80 6.39 2.67 -9.03
N PRO A 81 5.37 3.03 -8.24
CA PRO A 81 5.26 2.52 -6.88
C PRO A 81 4.79 1.07 -6.85
N LEU A 82 5.18 0.36 -5.79
CA LEU A 82 4.59 -0.95 -5.49
C LEU A 82 3.21 -0.71 -4.87
N LEU A 83 2.19 -1.40 -5.38
CA LEU A 83 0.84 -1.33 -4.81
C LEU A 83 0.48 -2.69 -4.22
N VAL A 84 0.21 -2.71 -2.93
CA VAL A 84 -0.10 -3.92 -2.16
C VAL A 84 -1.48 -3.78 -1.55
N ALA A 85 -2.38 -4.71 -1.88
CA ALA A 85 -3.68 -4.80 -1.24
C ALA A 85 -3.61 -5.75 -0.05
N VAL A 86 -4.18 -5.35 1.08
CA VAL A 86 -4.41 -6.19 2.25
C VAL A 86 -5.88 -6.05 2.62
N THR A 87 -6.68 -7.06 2.32
CA THR A 87 -8.14 -6.95 2.34
C THR A 87 -8.81 -8.23 2.80
N GLY A 88 -10.07 -8.10 3.26
CA GLY A 88 -10.92 -9.25 3.57
C GLY A 88 -11.49 -9.95 2.34
N LEU A 89 -11.40 -9.33 1.16
CA LEU A 89 -11.93 -9.91 -0.07
C LEU A 89 -11.07 -11.07 -0.54
N THR A 90 -11.68 -12.23 -0.72
CA THR A 90 -10.97 -13.48 -1.01
C THR A 90 -11.56 -14.18 -2.23
N GLY A 91 -10.75 -15.04 -2.84
CA GLY A 91 -11.16 -15.84 -3.98
C GLY A 91 -10.47 -15.39 -5.29
N PRO A 92 -10.50 -16.27 -6.32
CA PRO A 92 -9.80 -16.00 -7.58
C PRO A 92 -10.30 -14.76 -8.31
N SER A 93 -11.62 -14.48 -8.27
CA SER A 93 -12.17 -13.31 -8.94
C SER A 93 -11.76 -12.01 -8.24
N GLU A 94 -11.69 -12.01 -6.92
CA GLU A 94 -11.24 -10.85 -6.16
C GLU A 94 -9.76 -10.57 -6.43
N TRP A 95 -8.94 -11.61 -6.46
CA TRP A 95 -7.54 -11.48 -6.82
C TRP A 95 -7.39 -10.89 -8.23
N ALA A 96 -8.12 -11.43 -9.20
CA ALA A 96 -8.05 -10.97 -10.58
C ALA A 96 -8.47 -9.51 -10.74
N GLU A 97 -9.51 -9.09 -10.01
CA GLU A 97 -9.96 -7.70 -10.01
C GLU A 97 -8.88 -6.76 -9.46
N SER A 98 -8.16 -7.18 -8.41
CA SER A 98 -7.07 -6.39 -7.86
C SER A 98 -5.91 -6.27 -8.84
N MET A 99 -5.54 -7.35 -9.52
CA MET A 99 -4.49 -7.30 -10.53
C MET A 99 -4.87 -6.37 -11.68
N ARG A 100 -6.12 -6.43 -12.15
CA ARG A 100 -6.62 -5.54 -13.20
C ARG A 100 -6.62 -4.07 -12.77
N ALA A 101 -6.86 -3.80 -11.49
CA ALA A 101 -6.83 -2.44 -10.97
C ALA A 101 -5.41 -1.85 -10.88
N GLY A 102 -4.38 -2.70 -10.93
CA GLY A 102 -2.99 -2.25 -10.91
C GLY A 102 -2.21 -2.63 -9.67
N PHE A 103 -2.79 -3.46 -8.78
CA PHE A 103 -2.04 -3.98 -7.64
C PHE A 103 -0.99 -4.99 -8.09
N ASP A 104 0.14 -5.00 -7.40
CA ASP A 104 1.20 -5.98 -7.58
C ASP A 104 0.98 -7.20 -6.70
N HIS A 105 0.36 -7.02 -5.54
CA HIS A 105 0.04 -8.09 -4.59
C HIS A 105 -1.35 -7.90 -4.01
N HIS A 106 -2.01 -9.02 -3.74
CA HIS A 106 -3.30 -9.07 -3.07
C HIS A 106 -3.21 -10.09 -1.94
N PHE A 107 -3.09 -9.59 -0.71
CA PHE A 107 -3.05 -10.44 0.49
C PHE A 107 -4.38 -10.39 1.21
N VAL A 108 -4.86 -11.54 1.66
CA VAL A 108 -6.14 -11.68 2.35
C VAL A 108 -5.92 -11.61 3.87
N LYS A 109 -6.71 -10.78 4.55
CA LYS A 109 -6.68 -10.67 6.02
C LYS A 109 -7.21 -11.96 6.67
N PRO A 110 -6.62 -12.40 7.79
CA PRO A 110 -5.45 -11.83 8.44
C PRO A 110 -4.18 -12.23 7.71
N VAL A 111 -3.28 -11.28 7.46
CA VAL A 111 -2.02 -11.54 6.80
C VAL A 111 -0.87 -11.36 7.79
N ARG A 112 0.16 -12.17 7.63
CA ARG A 112 1.37 -12.05 8.45
C ARG A 112 2.19 -10.88 7.92
N MET A 113 2.42 -9.87 8.76
CA MET A 113 3.15 -8.67 8.36
C MET A 113 4.57 -8.92 7.83
N PRO A 114 5.33 -9.91 8.32
CA PRO A 114 6.61 -10.24 7.71
C PRO A 114 6.54 -10.62 6.23
N VAL A 115 5.44 -11.20 5.77
CA VAL A 115 5.22 -11.53 4.36
C VAL A 115 5.06 -10.24 3.53
N VAL A 116 4.29 -9.30 4.04
CA VAL A 116 4.09 -8.00 3.40
C VAL A 116 5.41 -7.22 3.38
N LEU A 117 6.13 -7.21 4.49
CA LEU A 117 7.44 -6.57 4.59
C LEU A 117 8.41 -7.14 3.55
N ALA A 118 8.45 -8.46 3.38
CA ALA A 118 9.33 -9.09 2.40
C ALA A 118 9.03 -8.62 0.97
N ALA A 119 7.76 -8.53 0.60
CA ALA A 119 7.35 -8.05 -0.72
C ALA A 119 7.79 -6.59 -0.94
N ILE A 120 7.59 -5.74 0.06
CA ILE A 120 7.96 -4.32 -0.01
C ILE A 120 9.48 -4.16 -0.06
N ALA A 121 10.20 -4.86 0.82
CA ALA A 121 11.66 -4.76 0.88
C ALA A 121 12.31 -5.25 -0.42
N LEU A 122 11.81 -6.32 -0.99
CA LEU A 122 12.32 -6.84 -2.27
C LEU A 122 12.12 -5.83 -3.40
N TRP A 123 10.97 -5.17 -3.46
CA TRP A 123 10.70 -4.14 -4.44
C TRP A 123 11.65 -2.95 -4.28
N ILE A 124 11.80 -2.46 -3.05
CA ILE A 124 12.65 -1.30 -2.76
C ILE A 124 14.11 -1.58 -3.10
N ALA A 125 14.58 -2.81 -2.90
CA ALA A 125 15.94 -3.20 -3.24
C ALA A 125 16.23 -3.08 -4.74
N THR A 126 15.18 -3.14 -5.58
CA THR A 126 15.32 -3.03 -7.05
C THR A 126 14.91 -1.66 -7.58
N TRP A 127 14.41 -0.81 -6.73
CA TRP A 127 13.84 0.50 -7.10
C TRP A 127 14.94 1.61 -7.25
#